data_f804ad86e28304d9a9fad90fae87f5b3
#
_entry.id   f804ad86e28304d9a9fad90fae87f5b3
#
_cell.length_a   1.000
_cell.length_b   1.000
_cell.length_c   1.000
_cell.angle_alpha   90.00
_cell.angle_beta   90.00
_cell.angle_gamma   90.00
#
_symmetry.space_group_name_H-M   'P 1'
#
loop_
_entity.id
_entity.type
_entity.pdbx_description
1 polymer ?
#
loop_
_entity_poly.entity_id
_entity_poly.type
_entity_poly.pdbx_seq_one_letter_code
_entity_poly.pdbx_strand_id
1 'polypeptide(L)'
;MKPLNPAIFLKAVLVMALFIAMPLRAEPDTKLWPIMKEAFFAKRDMQDADFIKIDAPRRAESGAQVPVTYSIDNSAAKGVVISKLYAFVDANPIPLTATYYLSPGLGNFQVATRIRFETDAFVRLVGETADGKLYLASREIRAAGGCGGTVDGDEASIRASAGKIKFKVDQPVTLNNPTAVTFNIKHPMRTGLQRELVSQGFVPAFYINKVVFAYNAAPL
;
A
#
# COMPACT_ATOMS: atom_id res chain seq x y z
N MET A 1 53.89 -28.42 -25.47
CA MET A 1 52.69 -27.64 -25.05
C MET A 1 52.94 -26.18 -25.43
N LYS A 2 52.14 -25.61 -26.34
CA LYS A 2 52.27 -24.19 -26.69
C LYS A 2 51.69 -23.32 -25.53
N PRO A 3 52.41 -22.28 -25.07
CA PRO A 3 51.91 -21.40 -24.05
C PRO A 3 50.68 -20.64 -24.56
N LEU A 4 49.62 -20.58 -23.78
CA LEU A 4 48.43 -19.77 -24.08
C LEU A 4 48.82 -18.29 -24.15
N ASN A 5 48.32 -17.62 -25.19
CA ASN A 5 48.58 -16.20 -25.42
C ASN A 5 47.97 -15.37 -24.26
N PRO A 6 48.77 -14.62 -23.48
CA PRO A 6 48.29 -13.89 -22.32
C PRO A 6 47.18 -12.87 -22.63
N ALA A 7 47.15 -12.34 -23.86
CA ALA A 7 46.08 -11.45 -24.32
C ALA A 7 44.70 -12.10 -24.44
N ILE A 8 44.68 -13.43 -24.80
CA ILE A 8 43.43 -14.20 -24.87
C ILE A 8 42.91 -14.50 -23.45
N PHE A 9 43.85 -14.84 -22.54
CA PHE A 9 43.50 -15.12 -21.14
C PHE A 9 42.93 -13.87 -20.45
N LEU A 10 43.56 -12.72 -20.67
CA LEU A 10 43.07 -11.43 -20.11
C LEU A 10 41.70 -11.04 -20.64
N LYS A 11 41.40 -11.23 -21.93
CA LYS A 11 40.08 -10.98 -22.52
C LYS A 11 39.02 -11.92 -22.00
N ALA A 12 39.35 -13.21 -21.80
CA ALA A 12 38.42 -14.20 -21.25
C ALA A 12 38.05 -13.88 -19.78
N VAL A 13 39.03 -13.45 -18.96
CA VAL A 13 38.81 -13.03 -17.56
C VAL A 13 37.96 -11.76 -17.50
N LEU A 14 38.19 -10.79 -18.41
CA LEU A 14 37.41 -9.55 -18.46
C LEU A 14 35.95 -9.79 -18.86
N VAL A 15 35.69 -10.70 -19.81
CA VAL A 15 34.32 -11.07 -20.22
C VAL A 15 33.62 -11.86 -19.10
N MET A 16 34.33 -12.72 -18.38
CA MET A 16 33.77 -13.46 -17.25
C MET A 16 33.45 -12.54 -16.05
N ALA A 17 34.25 -11.49 -15.81
CA ALA A 17 34.00 -10.48 -14.78
C ALA A 17 32.77 -9.61 -15.10
N LEU A 18 32.47 -9.37 -16.38
CA LEU A 18 31.28 -8.62 -16.80
C LEU A 18 29.98 -9.39 -16.54
N PHE A 19 30.01 -10.73 -16.60
CA PHE A 19 28.84 -11.57 -16.30
C PHE A 19 28.52 -11.69 -14.81
N ILE A 20 29.52 -11.46 -13.93
CA ILE A 20 29.32 -11.53 -12.46
C ILE A 20 28.67 -10.25 -11.90
N ALA A 21 28.67 -9.14 -12.65
CA ALA A 21 28.16 -7.86 -12.22
C ALA A 21 26.68 -7.61 -12.55
N MET A 22 25.92 -8.63 -12.99
CA MET A 22 24.47 -8.48 -13.07
C MET A 22 23.90 -8.42 -11.65
N PRO A 23 23.27 -7.31 -11.25
CA PRO A 23 22.61 -7.25 -9.95
C PRO A 23 21.56 -8.36 -9.91
N LEU A 24 21.69 -9.29 -8.95
CA LEU A 24 20.63 -10.24 -8.64
C LEU A 24 19.41 -9.40 -8.28
N ARG A 25 18.46 -9.31 -9.20
CA ARG A 25 17.17 -8.69 -8.94
C ARG A 25 16.39 -9.70 -8.09
N ALA A 26 16.28 -9.43 -6.80
CA ALA A 26 15.26 -10.11 -6.00
C ALA A 26 13.90 -9.64 -6.55
N GLU A 27 13.14 -10.57 -7.13
CA GLU A 27 11.74 -10.31 -7.46
C GLU A 27 10.89 -10.47 -6.20
N PRO A 28 9.82 -9.67 -6.04
CA PRO A 28 8.90 -9.85 -4.92
C PRO A 28 8.33 -11.26 -4.89
N ASP A 29 8.18 -11.83 -3.71
CA ASP A 29 7.58 -13.16 -3.56
C ASP A 29 6.11 -13.14 -3.97
N THR A 30 5.83 -13.73 -5.12
CA THR A 30 4.46 -13.82 -5.66
C THR A 30 3.68 -15.00 -5.11
N LYS A 31 4.30 -15.90 -4.33
CA LYS A 31 3.67 -17.13 -3.82
C LYS A 31 2.62 -16.87 -2.75
N LEU A 32 2.71 -15.76 -2.04
CA LEU A 32 1.77 -15.41 -0.97
C LEU A 32 0.40 -14.99 -1.51
N TRP A 33 0.35 -14.33 -2.69
CA TRP A 33 -0.91 -13.85 -3.23
C TRP A 33 -1.96 -14.92 -3.51
N PRO A 34 -1.65 -16.08 -4.12
CA PRO A 34 -2.62 -17.14 -4.30
C PRO A 34 -3.23 -17.65 -3.00
N ILE A 35 -2.42 -17.76 -1.94
CA ILE A 35 -2.86 -18.18 -0.60
C ILE A 35 -3.82 -17.13 0.00
N MET A 36 -3.46 -15.86 -0.08
CA MET A 36 -4.31 -14.77 0.41
C MET A 36 -5.60 -14.66 -0.40
N LYS A 37 -5.50 -14.75 -1.74
CA LYS A 37 -6.68 -14.75 -2.62
C LYS A 37 -7.68 -15.83 -2.21
N GLU A 38 -7.21 -17.04 -1.97
CA GLU A 38 -8.05 -18.15 -1.52
C GLU A 38 -8.65 -17.87 -0.13
N ALA A 39 -7.85 -17.38 0.82
CA ALA A 39 -8.29 -17.12 2.19
C ALA A 39 -9.36 -16.02 2.30
N PHE A 40 -9.22 -14.93 1.52
CA PHE A 40 -10.11 -13.77 1.59
C PHE A 40 -11.29 -13.84 0.62
N PHE A 41 -11.10 -14.47 -0.53
CA PHE A 41 -12.05 -14.41 -1.63
C PHE A 41 -12.47 -15.79 -2.15
N ALA A 42 -11.95 -16.87 -1.56
CA ALA A 42 -12.15 -18.23 -2.00
C ALA A 42 -11.78 -18.39 -3.49
N LYS A 43 -12.55 -19.15 -4.25
CA LYS A 43 -12.30 -19.38 -5.69
C LYS A 43 -12.98 -18.36 -6.61
N ARG A 44 -13.40 -17.20 -6.08
CA ARG A 44 -14.02 -16.16 -6.91
C ARG A 44 -13.02 -15.62 -7.94
N ASP A 45 -13.49 -15.45 -9.17
CA ASP A 45 -12.70 -14.86 -10.24
C ASP A 45 -12.47 -13.37 -10.00
N MET A 46 -11.29 -12.88 -10.39
CA MET A 46 -10.93 -11.47 -10.34
C MET A 46 -10.61 -10.99 -11.75
N GLN A 47 -11.14 -9.83 -12.12
CA GLN A 47 -10.86 -9.16 -13.38
C GLN A 47 -9.82 -8.06 -13.12
N ASP A 48 -8.86 -7.88 -14.03
CA ASP A 48 -7.98 -6.73 -13.99
C ASP A 48 -8.78 -5.43 -14.22
N ALA A 49 -8.44 -4.37 -13.49
CA ALA A 49 -9.21 -3.14 -13.46
C ALA A 49 -8.34 -1.90 -13.65
N ASP A 50 -8.42 -1.30 -14.83
CA ASP A 50 -7.70 -0.06 -15.14
C ASP A 50 -8.30 1.18 -14.46
N PHE A 51 -9.54 1.10 -13.98
CA PHE A 51 -10.23 2.18 -13.27
C PHE A 51 -9.89 2.23 -11.77
N ILE A 52 -9.27 1.18 -11.22
CA ILE A 52 -8.68 1.17 -9.87
C ILE A 52 -7.20 1.44 -10.02
N LYS A 53 -6.70 2.50 -9.38
CA LYS A 53 -5.31 2.94 -9.55
C LYS A 53 -4.57 2.97 -8.23
N ILE A 54 -3.29 2.61 -8.31
CA ILE A 54 -2.32 2.71 -7.23
C ILE A 54 -1.21 3.64 -7.69
N ASP A 55 -1.12 4.82 -7.09
CA ASP A 55 0.04 5.70 -7.28
C ASP A 55 0.97 5.57 -6.09
N ALA A 56 2.22 5.22 -6.37
CA ALA A 56 3.25 4.97 -5.38
C ALA A 56 4.63 4.98 -6.04
N PRO A 57 5.72 5.29 -5.31
CA PRO A 57 7.07 5.18 -5.84
C PRO A 57 7.41 3.72 -6.15
N ARG A 58 8.15 3.47 -7.23
CA ARG A 58 8.67 2.11 -7.52
C ARG A 58 9.69 1.63 -6.49
N ARG A 59 10.42 2.56 -5.89
CA ARG A 59 11.35 2.33 -4.79
C ARG A 59 11.09 3.36 -3.71
N ALA A 60 10.81 2.89 -2.51
CA ALA A 60 10.68 3.72 -1.33
C ALA A 60 12.04 3.93 -0.65
N GLU A 61 12.27 5.12 -0.12
CA GLU A 61 13.47 5.42 0.67
C GLU A 61 13.49 4.65 1.99
N SER A 62 12.31 4.38 2.53
CA SER A 62 12.11 3.61 3.76
C SER A 62 10.83 2.79 3.68
N GLY A 63 10.91 1.54 4.07
CA GLY A 63 9.72 0.68 4.22
C GLY A 63 8.80 1.09 5.36
N ALA A 64 9.25 1.95 6.28
CA ALA A 64 8.45 2.35 7.44
C ALA A 64 7.27 3.26 7.08
N GLN A 65 7.37 4.06 6.02
CA GLN A 65 6.37 5.08 5.64
C GLN A 65 6.32 5.29 4.13
N VAL A 66 5.91 4.28 3.39
CA VAL A 66 5.77 4.36 1.93
C VAL A 66 4.52 5.15 1.58
N PRO A 67 4.62 6.29 0.87
CA PRO A 67 3.46 7.03 0.42
C PRO A 67 2.74 6.26 -0.68
N VAL A 68 1.43 6.14 -0.57
CA VAL A 68 0.57 5.53 -1.57
C VAL A 68 -0.71 6.33 -1.73
N THR A 69 -1.21 6.41 -2.95
CA THR A 69 -2.53 6.95 -3.25
C THR A 69 -3.35 5.90 -3.96
N TYR A 70 -4.51 5.61 -3.44
CA TYR A 70 -5.50 4.73 -4.05
C TYR A 70 -6.61 5.56 -4.63
N SER A 71 -7.06 5.23 -5.84
CA SER A 71 -8.18 5.92 -6.45
C SER A 71 -9.05 4.99 -7.30
N ILE A 72 -10.33 5.34 -7.38
CA ILE A 72 -11.31 4.73 -8.27
C ILE A 72 -11.82 5.83 -9.20
N ASP A 73 -11.61 5.66 -10.49
CA ASP A 73 -12.11 6.54 -11.54
C ASP A 73 -13.43 5.99 -12.04
N ASN A 74 -14.53 6.50 -11.51
CA ASN A 74 -15.88 6.04 -11.89
C ASN A 74 -16.23 6.32 -13.35
N SER A 75 -15.59 7.31 -13.99
CA SER A 75 -15.79 7.59 -15.42
C SER A 75 -15.21 6.48 -16.30
N ALA A 76 -14.08 5.90 -15.90
CA ALA A 76 -13.44 4.77 -16.57
C ALA A 76 -14.07 3.42 -16.21
N ALA A 77 -14.83 3.34 -15.13
CA ALA A 77 -15.43 2.10 -14.61
C ALA A 77 -16.63 1.59 -15.44
N LYS A 78 -17.10 2.35 -16.43
CA LYS A 78 -18.18 1.95 -17.36
C LYS A 78 -19.42 1.37 -16.66
N GLY A 79 -19.85 1.99 -15.57
CA GLY A 79 -21.01 1.59 -14.77
C GLY A 79 -20.73 0.55 -13.67
N VAL A 80 -19.49 0.11 -13.50
CA VAL A 80 -19.11 -0.72 -12.35
C VAL A 80 -19.06 0.15 -11.09
N VAL A 81 -19.79 -0.25 -10.06
CA VAL A 81 -19.84 0.44 -8.76
C VAL A 81 -19.17 -0.43 -7.70
N ILE A 82 -18.05 0.04 -7.19
CA ILE A 82 -17.34 -0.64 -6.11
C ILE A 82 -17.96 -0.26 -4.77
N SER A 83 -18.39 -1.26 -4.01
CA SER A 83 -18.96 -1.10 -2.67
C SER A 83 -17.92 -1.30 -1.55
N LYS A 84 -16.87 -2.06 -1.83
CA LYS A 84 -15.74 -2.28 -0.91
C LYS A 84 -14.43 -2.28 -1.67
N LEU A 85 -13.41 -1.68 -1.09
CA LEU A 85 -12.05 -1.71 -1.60
C LEU A 85 -11.13 -2.24 -0.52
N TYR A 86 -10.51 -3.38 -0.78
CA TYR A 86 -9.53 -4.01 0.11
C TYR A 86 -8.13 -3.64 -0.36
N ALA A 87 -7.27 -3.22 0.56
CA ALA A 87 -5.87 -2.91 0.30
C ALA A 87 -4.96 -3.92 1.00
N PHE A 88 -4.09 -4.56 0.22
CA PHE A 88 -3.15 -5.57 0.70
C PHE A 88 -1.71 -5.14 0.41
N VAL A 89 -0.79 -5.60 1.27
CA VAL A 89 0.66 -5.67 1.00
C VAL A 89 1.09 -7.12 1.20
N ASP A 90 1.44 -7.80 0.11
CA ASP A 90 1.59 -9.26 0.08
C ASP A 90 2.54 -9.82 1.15
N ALA A 91 3.69 -9.18 1.35
CA ALA A 91 4.76 -9.67 2.23
C ALA A 91 4.68 -9.15 3.67
N ASN A 92 3.65 -8.39 4.03
CA ASN A 92 3.52 -7.95 5.41
C ASN A 92 3.01 -9.07 6.32
N PRO A 93 3.41 -9.11 7.61
CA PRO A 93 2.90 -10.08 8.59
C PRO A 93 1.36 -10.04 8.73
N ILE A 94 0.78 -8.86 8.54
CA ILE A 94 -0.68 -8.64 8.43
C ILE A 94 -0.91 -8.02 7.04
N PRO A 95 -1.22 -8.84 6.02
CA PRO A 95 -1.29 -8.38 4.63
C PRO A 95 -2.44 -7.42 4.36
N LEU A 96 -3.62 -7.62 4.95
CA LEU A 96 -4.75 -6.71 4.79
C LEU A 96 -4.49 -5.43 5.60
N THR A 97 -4.18 -4.35 4.90
CA THR A 97 -3.82 -3.06 5.51
C THR A 97 -5.04 -2.17 5.78
N ALA A 98 -6.05 -2.24 4.92
CA ALA A 98 -7.29 -1.47 5.08
C ALA A 98 -8.45 -2.08 4.28
N THR A 99 -9.67 -1.80 4.73
CA THR A 99 -10.89 -1.99 3.98
C THR A 99 -11.68 -0.69 3.95
N TYR A 100 -12.04 -0.23 2.76
CA TYR A 100 -12.86 0.94 2.55
C TYR A 100 -14.26 0.49 2.13
N TYR A 101 -15.28 0.93 2.87
CA TYR A 101 -16.68 0.73 2.53
C TYR A 101 -17.15 1.99 1.82
N LEU A 102 -17.65 1.86 0.60
CA LEU A 102 -17.98 2.97 -0.27
C LEU A 102 -19.49 3.04 -0.50
N SER A 103 -20.05 4.22 -0.30
CA SER A 103 -21.46 4.46 -0.61
C SER A 103 -21.70 4.45 -2.12
N PRO A 104 -22.82 3.89 -2.61
CA PRO A 104 -23.14 3.89 -4.04
C PRO A 104 -23.22 5.28 -4.68
N GLY A 105 -23.54 6.30 -3.89
CA GLY A 105 -23.60 7.71 -4.34
C GLY A 105 -22.28 8.45 -4.29
N LEU A 106 -21.19 7.78 -3.84
CA LEU A 106 -19.89 8.40 -3.82
C LEU A 106 -19.39 8.58 -5.26
N GLY A 107 -18.93 9.80 -5.58
CA GLY A 107 -18.25 10.08 -6.85
C GLY A 107 -16.88 9.40 -6.92
N ASN A 108 -15.92 10.03 -7.58
CA ASN A 108 -14.56 9.52 -7.59
C ASN A 108 -14.01 9.40 -6.17
N PHE A 109 -13.43 8.24 -5.86
CA PHE A 109 -12.80 7.97 -4.58
C PHE A 109 -11.29 8.17 -4.68
N GLN A 110 -10.70 8.84 -3.71
CA GLN A 110 -9.26 8.94 -3.58
C GLN A 110 -8.86 8.97 -2.10
N VAL A 111 -7.83 8.20 -1.76
CA VAL A 111 -7.21 8.26 -0.44
C VAL A 111 -5.70 8.23 -0.59
N ALA A 112 -5.02 9.20 0.01
CA ALA A 112 -3.57 9.23 0.15
C ALA A 112 -3.20 8.86 1.59
N THR A 113 -2.30 7.90 1.73
CA THR A 113 -1.86 7.39 3.02
C THR A 113 -0.39 6.99 2.99
N ARG A 114 0.12 6.53 4.13
CA ARG A 114 1.43 5.88 4.23
C ARG A 114 1.24 4.49 4.79
N ILE A 115 1.85 3.52 4.14
CA ILE A 115 1.81 2.12 4.56
C ILE A 115 3.20 1.60 4.83
N ARG A 116 3.29 0.54 5.63
CA ARG A 116 4.54 -0.12 5.96
C ARG A 116 4.77 -1.30 5.04
N PHE A 117 6.05 -1.52 4.70
CA PHE A 117 6.52 -2.66 3.94
C PHE A 117 7.61 -3.36 4.73
N GLU A 118 7.47 -4.66 4.94
CA GLU A 118 8.54 -5.46 5.56
C GLU A 118 9.69 -5.68 4.57
N THR A 119 9.35 -5.94 3.31
CA THR A 119 10.28 -6.18 2.22
C THR A 119 9.65 -5.75 0.90
N ASP A 120 10.36 -5.95 -0.21
CA ASP A 120 9.82 -5.79 -1.56
C ASP A 120 8.52 -6.60 -1.69
N ALA A 121 7.45 -5.95 -2.16
CA ALA A 121 6.14 -6.56 -2.23
C ALA A 121 5.24 -5.91 -3.28
N PHE A 122 4.13 -6.58 -3.60
CA PHE A 122 3.03 -5.94 -4.30
C PHE A 122 2.06 -5.27 -3.31
N VAL A 123 1.64 -4.05 -3.65
CA VAL A 123 0.38 -3.50 -3.18
C VAL A 123 -0.71 -3.99 -4.12
N ARG A 124 -1.78 -4.50 -3.55
CA ARG A 124 -2.96 -4.92 -4.31
C ARG A 124 -4.21 -4.25 -3.79
N LEU A 125 -5.02 -3.78 -4.72
CA LEU A 125 -6.36 -3.31 -4.44
C LEU A 125 -7.36 -4.29 -5.05
N VAL A 126 -8.26 -4.79 -4.23
CA VAL A 126 -9.38 -5.62 -4.69
C VAL A 126 -10.67 -4.85 -4.46
N GLY A 127 -11.29 -4.42 -5.54
CA GLY A 127 -12.63 -3.81 -5.53
C GLY A 127 -13.70 -4.88 -5.58
N GLU A 128 -14.68 -4.82 -4.69
CA GLU A 128 -15.84 -5.70 -4.67
C GLU A 128 -17.11 -4.90 -4.92
N THR A 129 -17.90 -5.35 -5.88
CA THR A 129 -19.23 -4.79 -6.16
C THR A 129 -20.29 -5.38 -5.22
N ALA A 130 -21.47 -4.78 -5.15
CA ALA A 130 -22.58 -5.29 -4.33
C ALA A 130 -23.05 -6.69 -4.75
N ASP A 131 -22.91 -7.04 -6.05
CA ASP A 131 -23.22 -8.38 -6.59
C ASP A 131 -22.06 -9.38 -6.47
N GLY A 132 -20.97 -8.99 -5.80
CA GLY A 132 -19.85 -9.86 -5.45
C GLY A 132 -18.79 -10.05 -6.54
N LYS A 133 -18.82 -9.29 -7.64
CA LYS A 133 -17.73 -9.30 -8.64
C LYS A 133 -16.48 -8.66 -8.06
N LEU A 134 -15.31 -9.18 -8.45
CA LEU A 134 -14.02 -8.73 -7.95
C LEU A 134 -13.16 -8.14 -9.06
N TYR A 135 -12.51 -7.03 -8.75
CA TYR A 135 -11.65 -6.25 -9.64
C TYR A 135 -10.30 -6.01 -8.98
N LEU A 136 -9.20 -6.31 -9.67
CA LEU A 136 -7.85 -6.28 -9.13
C LEU A 136 -7.00 -5.21 -9.82
N ALA A 137 -6.32 -4.41 -9.02
CA ALA A 137 -5.17 -3.62 -9.44
C ALA A 137 -3.96 -3.98 -8.59
N SER A 138 -2.77 -4.01 -9.18
CA SER A 138 -1.54 -4.40 -8.50
C SER A 138 -0.38 -3.49 -8.88
N ARG A 139 0.50 -3.19 -7.93
CA ARG A 139 1.72 -2.42 -8.15
C ARG A 139 2.87 -2.98 -7.32
N GLU A 140 3.98 -3.29 -7.97
CA GLU A 140 5.24 -3.65 -7.31
C GLU A 140 5.88 -2.42 -6.68
N ILE A 141 6.31 -2.55 -5.42
CA ILE A 141 7.05 -1.53 -4.69
C ILE A 141 8.25 -2.18 -4.03
N ARG A 142 9.42 -1.58 -4.21
CA ARG A 142 10.66 -1.97 -3.54
C ARG A 142 10.84 -1.15 -2.29
N ALA A 143 10.85 -1.83 -1.17
CA ALA A 143 11.02 -1.23 0.14
C ALA A 143 11.58 -2.27 1.11
N ALA A 144 12.24 -1.84 2.15
CA ALA A 144 12.80 -2.76 3.14
C ALA A 144 12.69 -2.20 4.56
N GLY A 145 12.56 -3.10 5.54
CA GLY A 145 12.78 -2.83 6.95
C GLY A 145 11.71 -1.99 7.65
N GLY A 146 10.45 -2.03 7.20
CA GLY A 146 9.42 -1.12 7.71
C GLY A 146 8.66 -1.58 8.95
N CYS A 147 8.37 -2.86 9.08
CA CYS A 147 7.46 -3.35 10.14
C CYS A 147 8.15 -3.52 11.50
N GLY A 148 9.42 -3.93 11.50
CA GLY A 148 10.23 -4.11 12.71
C GLY A 148 11.16 -2.94 13.04
N GLY A 149 11.02 -1.79 12.37
CA GLY A 149 11.86 -0.61 12.58
C GLY A 149 11.74 -0.04 14.00
N THR A 150 12.79 0.64 14.44
CA THR A 150 12.77 1.37 15.71
C THR A 150 11.87 2.60 15.61
N VAL A 151 11.25 2.94 16.72
CA VAL A 151 10.45 4.16 16.87
C VAL A 151 11.25 5.17 17.65
N ASP A 152 11.46 6.34 17.05
CA ASP A 152 12.09 7.48 17.68
C ASP A 152 11.05 8.60 17.87
N GLY A 153 11.20 9.39 18.92
CA GLY A 153 10.36 10.56 19.18
C GLY A 153 9.80 10.62 20.60
N ASP A 154 9.42 11.82 21.01
CA ASP A 154 8.75 12.05 22.27
C ASP A 154 7.34 11.44 22.27
N GLU A 155 7.16 10.35 22.99
CA GLU A 155 5.91 9.60 23.09
C GLU A 155 4.77 10.46 23.63
N ALA A 156 5.02 11.34 24.57
CA ALA A 156 4.00 12.23 25.14
C ALA A 156 3.46 13.20 24.07
N SER A 157 4.35 13.82 23.31
CA SER A 157 3.99 14.71 22.21
C SER A 157 3.24 13.98 21.08
N ILE A 158 3.67 12.77 20.74
CA ILE A 158 3.03 11.92 19.75
C ILE A 158 1.60 11.60 20.17
N ARG A 159 1.38 11.17 21.42
CA ARG A 159 0.06 10.85 21.96
C ARG A 159 -0.82 12.10 22.06
N ALA A 160 -0.28 13.24 22.49
CA ALA A 160 -1.03 14.51 22.58
C ALA A 160 -1.49 15.03 21.21
N SER A 161 -0.81 14.64 20.14
CA SER A 161 -1.18 15.04 18.78
C SER A 161 -1.99 13.99 18.01
N ALA A 162 -2.10 12.77 18.53
CA ALA A 162 -2.84 11.69 17.89
C ALA A 162 -4.35 11.98 17.84
N GLY A 163 -4.98 11.61 16.74
CA GLY A 163 -6.41 11.82 16.54
C GLY A 163 -6.81 13.24 16.14
N LYS A 164 -5.87 14.18 15.99
CA LYS A 164 -6.21 15.52 15.48
C LYS A 164 -6.66 15.42 14.02
N ILE A 165 -7.87 15.91 13.76
CA ILE A 165 -8.50 15.88 12.44
C ILE A 165 -8.55 17.29 11.87
N LYS A 166 -8.17 17.44 10.60
CA LYS A 166 -8.44 18.61 9.77
C LYS A 166 -9.43 18.20 8.69
N PHE A 167 -10.49 18.98 8.56
CA PHE A 167 -11.57 18.75 7.60
C PHE A 167 -11.76 20.00 6.76
N LYS A 168 -11.88 19.86 5.45
CA LYS A 168 -12.10 20.95 4.50
C LYS A 168 -13.14 20.51 3.47
N VAL A 169 -14.12 21.35 3.24
CA VAL A 169 -15.09 21.22 2.15
C VAL A 169 -14.78 22.30 1.13
N ASP A 170 -14.63 21.95 -0.13
CA ASP A 170 -14.39 22.92 -1.18
C ASP A 170 -15.65 23.74 -1.46
N GLN A 171 -15.44 25.04 -1.75
CA GLN A 171 -16.51 26.00 -2.01
C GLN A 171 -16.45 26.46 -3.47
N PRO A 172 -17.58 26.81 -4.09
CA PRO A 172 -18.94 26.78 -3.54
C PRO A 172 -19.55 25.39 -3.54
N VAL A 173 -20.35 25.07 -2.51
CA VAL A 173 -21.18 23.86 -2.54
C VAL A 173 -22.40 24.12 -3.42
N THR A 174 -22.56 23.34 -4.49
CA THR A 174 -23.65 23.46 -5.44
C THR A 174 -24.54 22.22 -5.35
N LEU A 175 -25.85 22.45 -5.22
CA LEU A 175 -26.81 21.35 -5.14
C LEU A 175 -26.73 20.44 -6.37
N ASN A 176 -26.80 19.13 -6.18
CA ASN A 176 -26.71 18.09 -7.20
C ASN A 176 -25.36 18.00 -7.94
N ASN A 177 -24.33 18.70 -7.48
CA ASN A 177 -22.97 18.52 -7.99
C ASN A 177 -22.07 17.90 -6.90
N PRO A 178 -21.16 16.98 -7.29
CA PRO A 178 -20.18 16.44 -6.37
C PRO A 178 -19.32 17.58 -5.77
N THR A 179 -19.19 17.60 -4.46
CA THR A 179 -18.32 18.54 -3.76
C THR A 179 -17.13 17.78 -3.17
N ALA A 180 -15.92 18.27 -3.45
CA ALA A 180 -14.73 17.67 -2.90
C ALA A 180 -14.61 17.95 -1.41
N VAL A 181 -14.36 16.89 -0.67
CA VAL A 181 -14.13 16.94 0.77
C VAL A 181 -12.76 16.35 1.06
N THR A 182 -11.92 17.10 1.76
CA THR A 182 -10.61 16.65 2.19
C THR A 182 -10.58 16.52 3.69
N PHE A 183 -10.08 15.40 4.18
CA PHE A 183 -9.79 15.24 5.59
C PHE A 183 -8.38 14.72 5.80
N ASN A 184 -7.78 15.07 6.93
CA ASN A 184 -6.49 14.58 7.35
C ASN A 184 -6.56 14.20 8.83
N ILE A 185 -6.10 13.00 9.17
CA ILE A 185 -5.98 12.53 10.55
C ILE A 185 -4.51 12.33 10.86
N LYS A 186 -4.01 13.01 11.91
CA LYS A 186 -2.67 12.80 12.42
C LYS A 186 -2.68 11.64 13.42
N HIS A 187 -1.93 10.57 13.12
CA HIS A 187 -1.83 9.42 14.02
C HIS A 187 -0.51 8.68 13.79
N PRO A 188 0.15 8.14 14.83
CA PRO A 188 1.42 7.42 14.70
C PRO A 188 1.28 6.04 14.05
N MET A 189 0.10 5.44 14.06
CA MET A 189 -0.20 4.13 13.44
C MET A 189 0.78 3.03 13.87
N ARG A 190 0.96 2.85 15.18
CA ARG A 190 1.85 1.83 15.74
C ARG A 190 1.17 0.45 15.71
N THR A 191 1.84 -0.51 15.13
CA THR A 191 1.29 -1.87 14.92
C THR A 191 1.47 -2.80 16.12
N GLY A 192 2.36 -2.45 17.07
CA GLY A 192 2.79 -3.35 18.13
C GLY A 192 4.02 -4.21 17.78
N LEU A 193 4.50 -4.12 16.53
CA LEU A 193 5.69 -4.85 16.07
C LEU A 193 6.96 -3.99 16.09
N GLN A 194 6.82 -2.68 16.31
CA GLN A 194 7.95 -1.77 16.41
C GLN A 194 8.65 -1.91 17.76
N ARG A 195 9.96 -1.62 17.76
CA ARG A 195 10.76 -1.60 18.98
C ARG A 195 11.10 -0.17 19.39
N GLU A 196 11.16 0.06 20.67
CA GLU A 196 11.73 1.29 21.21
C GLU A 196 13.26 1.28 21.03
N LEU A 197 13.82 2.44 20.64
CA LEU A 197 15.24 2.52 20.29
C LEU A 197 16.16 2.19 21.49
N VAL A 198 15.81 2.64 22.67
CA VAL A 198 16.66 2.50 23.88
C VAL A 198 16.46 1.14 24.55
N SER A 199 15.23 0.80 24.90
CA SER A 199 14.92 -0.42 25.65
C SER A 199 14.90 -1.68 24.78
N GLN A 200 14.80 -1.52 23.44
CA GLN A 200 14.57 -2.62 22.49
C GLN A 200 13.28 -3.41 22.78
N GLY A 201 12.46 -2.95 23.70
CA GLY A 201 11.13 -3.49 23.99
C GLY A 201 10.13 -3.20 22.87
N PHE A 202 9.07 -4.00 22.78
CA PHE A 202 7.99 -3.73 21.84
C PHE A 202 7.16 -2.52 22.28
N VAL A 203 6.89 -1.62 21.35
CA VAL A 203 6.00 -0.49 21.56
C VAL A 203 4.56 -0.99 21.46
N PRO A 204 3.68 -0.71 22.44
CA PRO A 204 2.29 -1.13 22.39
C PRO A 204 1.58 -0.66 21.12
N ALA A 205 0.68 -1.49 20.62
CA ALA A 205 -0.16 -1.14 19.46
C ALA A 205 -0.96 0.13 19.76
N PHE A 206 -0.93 1.07 18.84
CA PHE A 206 -1.70 2.32 18.91
C PHE A 206 -1.97 2.82 17.49
N TYR A 207 -3.14 2.47 16.96
CA TYR A 207 -3.52 2.76 15.57
C TYR A 207 -5.02 3.04 15.46
N ILE A 208 -5.40 3.71 14.39
CA ILE A 208 -6.80 3.90 14.01
C ILE A 208 -7.31 2.59 13.44
N ASN A 209 -8.32 2.02 14.07
CA ASN A 209 -8.94 0.78 13.60
C ASN A 209 -10.21 1.02 12.78
N LYS A 210 -10.84 2.21 12.93
CA LYS A 210 -12.05 2.56 12.20
C LYS A 210 -12.18 4.06 12.05
N VAL A 211 -12.58 4.50 10.84
CA VAL A 211 -13.03 5.86 10.54
C VAL A 211 -14.39 5.76 9.90
N VAL A 212 -15.33 6.57 10.33
CA VAL A 212 -16.67 6.63 9.74
C VAL A 212 -16.92 8.05 9.26
N PHE A 213 -17.29 8.19 8.00
CA PHE A 213 -17.84 9.40 7.45
C PHE A 213 -19.36 9.28 7.44
N ALA A 214 -20.05 10.34 7.86
CA ALA A 214 -21.49 10.37 7.83
C ALA A 214 -21.98 11.71 7.27
N TYR A 215 -23.03 11.66 6.48
CA TYR A 215 -23.76 12.82 6.01
C TYR A 215 -25.21 12.73 6.51
N ASN A 216 -25.71 13.74 7.20
CA ASN A 216 -27.03 13.72 7.85
C ASN A 216 -27.24 12.47 8.74
N ALA A 217 -26.24 12.11 9.53
CA ALA A 217 -26.20 10.93 10.39
C ALA A 217 -26.27 9.55 9.67
N ALA A 218 -26.27 9.52 8.34
CA ALA A 218 -26.13 8.29 7.55
C ALA A 218 -24.66 8.10 7.14
N PRO A 219 -24.07 6.89 7.30
CA PRO A 219 -22.74 6.59 6.81
C PRO A 219 -22.65 6.78 5.29
N LEU A 220 -21.53 7.36 4.83
CA LEU A 220 -21.20 7.50 3.41
C LEU A 220 -20.55 6.24 2.85
#